data_00343ed558a62ad983d26533b423e825
#
_entry.id   00343ed558a62ad983d26533b423e825
#
_cell.length_a   1.000
_cell.length_b   1.000
_cell.length_c   1.000
_cell.angle_alpha   90.00
_cell.angle_beta   90.00
_cell.angle_gamma   90.00
#
_symmetry.space_group_name_H-M   'P 1'
#
loop_
_entity.id
_entity.type
_entity.pdbx_description
1 polymer ?
#
loop_
_entity_poly.entity_id
_entity_poly.type
_entity_poly.pdbx_seq_one_letter_code
_entity_poly.pdbx_strand_id
1 'polypeptide(L)'
;MKKELFANVLTLAWNLVLVYVCYTLCRLVFLFVNWDTFSGHLTWGYAVSLFGAGIIFDTTAILYSNALFILLFLFPLHWKETPMFYKVVRWLFAAVNTFFLITNLIDCVYFRFTGRRTTMTVLQEFSHEGESKLTSIFLDEFITYWYLVLLAAALFYALYKLYRAPKLFPVKQKLAYYVVQLVILLVAIPFTVFGMRGGMTTATRPITLSNANQYVERPLDAGLVLNTPFSLFRTLGKATFVIPDYLPEKEAEAVYSPIHLPADSVAFRPMNVVVIIWEGFSKQHVGSLNQPVENGAYKGYTPFIDSLLVKSLTFQHSYSNGRKSIDGMPSVLSSIPSFVEPFFLTPSALNDVSSIAGELTKNKGYTSAFFHGAMNGSMGFQAFARSV
;
A
#
# COMPACT_ATOMS: atom_id res chain seq x y z
N MET A 1 3.18 -18.40 39.34
CA MET A 1 1.94 -18.02 38.64
C MET A 1 2.11 -16.80 37.72
N LYS A 2 2.45 -15.56 38.18
CA LYS A 2 2.60 -14.39 37.28
C LYS A 2 3.68 -14.57 36.19
N LYS A 3 4.88 -15.09 36.52
CA LYS A 3 5.94 -15.32 35.53
C LYS A 3 5.58 -16.38 34.47
N GLU A 4 4.78 -17.35 34.81
CA GLU A 4 4.35 -18.45 33.95
C GLU A 4 3.28 -18.04 32.94
N LEU A 5 2.35 -17.17 33.35
CA LEU A 5 1.28 -16.64 32.50
C LEU A 5 1.84 -15.75 31.37
N PHE A 6 2.85 -14.95 31.67
CA PHE A 6 3.52 -14.11 30.67
C PHE A 6 4.56 -14.86 29.81
N ALA A 7 5.01 -16.04 30.23
CA ALA A 7 5.99 -16.83 29.47
C ALA A 7 5.49 -17.18 28.07
N ASN A 8 4.20 -17.46 27.91
CA ASN A 8 3.60 -17.76 26.62
C ASN A 8 3.54 -16.51 25.71
N VAL A 9 3.25 -15.35 26.26
CA VAL A 9 3.25 -14.08 25.50
C VAL A 9 4.67 -13.76 25.03
N LEU A 10 5.68 -13.90 25.89
CA LEU A 10 7.08 -13.71 25.53
C LEU A 10 7.55 -14.72 24.47
N THR A 11 7.07 -15.96 24.55
CA THR A 11 7.38 -16.98 23.55
C THR A 11 6.74 -16.65 22.20
N LEU A 12 5.50 -16.18 22.18
CA LEU A 12 4.84 -15.68 20.97
C LEU A 12 5.61 -14.50 20.38
N ALA A 13 5.96 -13.51 21.22
CA ALA A 13 6.75 -12.35 20.80
C ALA A 13 8.09 -12.78 20.19
N TRP A 14 8.81 -13.73 20.81
CA TRP A 14 10.04 -14.29 20.24
C TRP A 14 9.84 -14.86 18.84
N ASN A 15 8.80 -15.68 18.66
CA ASN A 15 8.52 -16.29 17.37
C ASN A 15 8.18 -15.23 16.30
N LEU A 16 7.42 -14.17 16.67
CA LEU A 16 7.13 -13.08 15.74
C LEU A 16 8.40 -12.25 15.43
N VAL A 17 9.23 -11.94 16.42
CA VAL A 17 10.52 -11.24 16.20
C VAL A 17 11.40 -12.02 15.24
N LEU A 18 11.43 -13.35 15.34
CA LEU A 18 12.17 -14.19 14.40
C LEU A 18 11.69 -13.99 12.95
N VAL A 19 10.38 -13.86 12.73
CA VAL A 19 9.83 -13.55 11.41
C VAL A 19 10.24 -12.17 10.95
N TYR A 20 10.21 -11.12 11.82
CA TYR A 20 10.71 -9.79 11.48
C TYR A 20 12.17 -9.79 11.03
N VAL A 21 13.02 -10.57 11.74
CA VAL A 21 14.43 -10.73 11.33
C VAL A 21 14.53 -11.35 9.93
N CYS A 22 13.73 -12.38 9.64
CA CYS A 22 13.70 -12.98 8.30
C CYS A 22 13.22 -11.99 7.22
N TYR A 23 12.19 -11.17 7.49
CA TYR A 23 11.75 -10.14 6.56
C TYR A 23 12.84 -9.08 6.31
N THR A 24 13.52 -8.65 7.37
CA THR A 24 14.66 -7.71 7.25
C THR A 24 15.79 -8.32 6.42
N LEU A 25 16.12 -9.60 6.60
CA LEU A 25 17.10 -10.30 5.78
C LEU A 25 16.67 -10.37 4.33
N CYS A 26 15.42 -10.70 4.04
CA CYS A 26 14.89 -10.68 2.67
C CYS A 26 14.98 -9.28 2.05
N ARG A 27 14.71 -8.20 2.82
CA ARG A 27 14.85 -6.81 2.36
C ARG A 27 16.31 -6.45 2.05
N LEU A 28 17.26 -6.91 2.87
CA LEU A 28 18.69 -6.75 2.58
C LEU A 28 19.08 -7.48 1.29
N VAL A 29 18.66 -8.72 1.13
CA VAL A 29 18.92 -9.49 -0.12
C VAL A 29 18.29 -8.78 -1.31
N PHE A 30 17.08 -8.30 -1.18
CA PHE A 30 16.42 -7.52 -2.23
C PHE A 30 17.22 -6.27 -2.62
N LEU A 31 17.72 -5.51 -1.65
CA LEU A 31 18.58 -4.36 -1.90
C LEU A 31 19.85 -4.76 -2.65
N PHE A 32 20.54 -5.81 -2.21
CA PHE A 32 21.79 -6.24 -2.83
C PHE A 32 21.59 -6.81 -4.25
N VAL A 33 20.55 -7.60 -4.47
CA VAL A 33 20.24 -8.14 -5.81
C VAL A 33 19.85 -7.03 -6.79
N ASN A 34 19.22 -5.96 -6.30
CA ASN A 34 18.80 -4.81 -7.11
C ASN A 34 19.69 -3.57 -6.86
N TRP A 35 20.96 -3.78 -6.50
CA TRP A 35 21.88 -2.70 -6.12
C TRP A 35 22.01 -1.61 -7.18
N ASP A 36 22.05 -1.98 -8.45
CA ASP A 36 22.20 -1.05 -9.57
C ASP A 36 21.06 -0.02 -9.63
N THR A 37 19.84 -0.42 -9.21
CA THR A 37 18.66 0.45 -9.18
C THR A 37 18.75 1.49 -8.08
N PHE A 38 19.36 1.15 -6.92
CA PHE A 38 19.33 1.97 -5.72
C PHE A 38 20.63 2.70 -5.42
N SER A 39 21.79 2.18 -5.83
CA SER A 39 23.12 2.66 -5.40
C SER A 39 23.41 4.12 -5.74
N GLY A 40 22.89 4.63 -6.85
CA GLY A 40 23.22 5.97 -7.34
C GLY A 40 22.75 7.14 -6.45
N HIS A 41 21.83 6.91 -5.49
CA HIS A 41 21.25 7.95 -4.63
C HIS A 41 21.04 7.50 -3.19
N LEU A 42 21.24 6.21 -2.89
CA LEU A 42 20.98 5.65 -1.58
C LEU A 42 22.08 6.02 -0.59
N THR A 43 21.84 7.05 0.22
CA THR A 43 22.70 7.36 1.36
C THR A 43 22.41 6.42 2.53
N TRP A 44 23.37 6.25 3.45
CA TRP A 44 23.18 5.40 4.62
C TRP A 44 21.98 5.83 5.48
N GLY A 45 21.83 7.14 5.73
CA GLY A 45 20.70 7.67 6.49
C GLY A 45 19.35 7.39 5.82
N TYR A 46 19.32 7.55 4.50
CA TYR A 46 18.10 7.27 3.72
C TYR A 46 17.76 5.78 3.72
N ALA A 47 18.76 4.89 3.54
CA ALA A 47 18.55 3.46 3.65
C ALA A 47 17.95 3.05 4.99
N VAL A 48 18.50 3.56 6.11
CA VAL A 48 17.97 3.28 7.45
C VAL A 48 16.52 3.78 7.60
N SER A 49 16.18 4.94 7.04
CA SER A 49 14.80 5.46 7.06
C SER A 49 13.84 4.58 6.28
N LEU A 50 14.23 4.09 5.09
CA LEU A 50 13.43 3.17 4.28
C LEU A 50 13.19 1.83 5.00
N PHE A 51 14.23 1.27 5.62
CA PHE A 51 14.11 0.04 6.41
C PHE A 51 13.22 0.24 7.63
N GLY A 52 13.35 1.39 8.33
CA GLY A 52 12.48 1.76 9.44
C GLY A 52 11.01 1.87 9.03
N ALA A 53 10.73 2.55 7.92
CA ALA A 53 9.39 2.63 7.34
C ALA A 53 8.86 1.24 6.95
N GLY A 54 9.72 0.38 6.40
CA GLY A 54 9.39 -0.99 6.02
C GLY A 54 8.81 -1.82 7.15
N ILE A 55 9.20 -1.57 8.42
CA ILE A 55 8.67 -2.30 9.58
C ILE A 55 7.14 -2.17 9.70
N ILE A 56 6.56 -1.04 9.29
CA ILE A 56 5.10 -0.83 9.33
C ILE A 56 4.41 -1.81 8.38
N PHE A 57 4.92 -1.96 7.18
CA PHE A 57 4.40 -2.87 6.17
C PHE A 57 4.69 -4.33 6.51
N ASP A 58 5.86 -4.63 7.11
CA ASP A 58 6.19 -5.95 7.63
C ASP A 58 5.24 -6.34 8.76
N THR A 59 4.94 -5.44 9.69
CA THR A 59 3.98 -5.66 10.76
C THR A 59 2.63 -6.10 10.20
N THR A 60 2.13 -5.38 9.23
CA THR A 60 0.86 -5.72 8.58
C THR A 60 0.92 -7.11 7.95
N ALA A 61 1.93 -7.40 7.13
CA ALA A 61 2.08 -8.68 6.45
C ALA A 61 2.24 -9.85 7.44
N ILE A 62 3.09 -9.70 8.44
CA ILE A 62 3.36 -10.73 9.47
C ILE A 62 2.10 -11.02 10.27
N LEU A 63 1.34 -10.01 10.66
CA LEU A 63 0.11 -10.22 11.44
C LEU A 63 -0.99 -10.87 10.60
N TYR A 64 -1.12 -10.53 9.32
CA TYR A 64 -2.05 -11.23 8.42
C TYR A 64 -1.66 -12.69 8.23
N SER A 65 -0.40 -12.97 7.90
CA SER A 65 0.08 -14.34 7.64
C SER A 65 0.07 -15.21 8.90
N ASN A 66 0.30 -14.62 10.07
CA ASN A 66 0.36 -15.31 11.35
C ASN A 66 -0.91 -15.19 12.20
N ALA A 67 -2.02 -14.66 11.67
CA ALA A 67 -3.26 -14.49 12.44
C ALA A 67 -3.76 -15.82 13.03
N LEU A 68 -3.77 -16.87 12.24
CA LEU A 68 -4.14 -18.23 12.70
C LEU A 68 -3.14 -18.74 13.73
N PHE A 69 -1.84 -18.56 13.53
CA PHE A 69 -0.80 -18.95 14.47
C PHE A 69 -0.97 -18.23 15.82
N ILE A 70 -1.19 -16.91 15.80
CA ILE A 70 -1.42 -16.10 17.01
C ILE A 70 -2.66 -16.60 17.75
N LEU A 71 -3.76 -16.83 17.03
CA LEU A 71 -5.00 -17.35 17.59
C LEU A 71 -4.79 -18.71 18.25
N LEU A 72 -4.20 -19.68 17.53
CA LEU A 72 -3.93 -21.01 18.04
C LEU A 72 -3.00 -20.99 19.28
N PHE A 73 -2.02 -20.08 19.28
CA PHE A 73 -1.07 -19.94 20.37
C PHE A 73 -1.68 -19.36 21.65
N LEU A 74 -2.60 -18.40 21.52
CA LEU A 74 -3.23 -17.70 22.63
C LEU A 74 -4.55 -18.34 23.09
N PHE A 75 -5.13 -19.24 22.29
CA PHE A 75 -6.45 -19.81 22.59
C PHE A 75 -6.43 -20.57 23.93
N PRO A 76 -7.40 -20.35 24.82
CA PRO A 76 -7.42 -20.89 26.18
C PRO A 76 -7.91 -22.36 26.24
N LEU A 77 -7.27 -23.27 25.49
CA LEU A 77 -7.63 -24.69 25.46
C LEU A 77 -6.48 -25.59 25.97
N HIS A 78 -6.81 -26.60 26.71
CA HIS A 78 -5.80 -27.58 27.26
C HIS A 78 -5.19 -28.51 26.21
N TRP A 79 -5.84 -28.74 25.07
CA TRP A 79 -5.27 -29.58 24.00
C TRP A 79 -3.98 -29.00 23.40
N LYS A 80 -3.71 -27.69 23.54
CA LYS A 80 -2.38 -27.15 23.24
C LYS A 80 -1.25 -27.71 24.12
N GLU A 81 -1.57 -28.44 25.17
CA GLU A 81 -0.60 -29.09 26.05
C GLU A 81 -0.13 -30.43 25.50
N THR A 82 -0.67 -30.89 24.37
CA THR A 82 -0.25 -32.17 23.77
C THR A 82 1.00 -31.96 22.88
N PRO A 83 1.97 -32.91 22.92
CA PRO A 83 3.16 -32.85 22.07
C PRO A 83 2.82 -32.78 20.58
N MET A 84 1.72 -33.40 20.18
CA MET A 84 1.23 -33.40 18.80
C MET A 84 0.84 -32.00 18.34
N PHE A 85 0.10 -31.25 19.17
CA PHE A 85 -0.28 -29.90 18.89
C PHE A 85 0.95 -28.99 18.61
N TYR A 86 1.98 -29.07 19.43
CA TYR A 86 3.20 -28.29 19.24
C TYR A 86 3.95 -28.63 17.96
N LYS A 87 3.98 -29.92 17.59
CA LYS A 87 4.57 -30.30 16.31
C LYS A 87 3.81 -29.69 15.15
N VAL A 88 2.48 -29.80 15.18
CA VAL A 88 1.62 -29.21 14.11
C VAL A 88 1.77 -27.70 14.02
N VAL A 89 1.69 -26.98 15.15
CA VAL A 89 1.81 -25.52 15.18
C VAL A 89 3.21 -25.06 14.75
N ARG A 90 4.27 -25.78 15.11
CA ARG A 90 5.64 -25.52 14.66
C ARG A 90 5.76 -25.65 13.13
N TRP A 91 5.21 -26.74 12.57
CA TRP A 91 5.20 -26.92 11.11
C TRP A 91 4.37 -25.87 10.41
N LEU A 92 3.19 -25.55 10.92
CA LEU A 92 2.34 -24.48 10.41
C LEU A 92 3.09 -23.14 10.39
N PHE A 93 3.72 -22.78 11.52
CA PHE A 93 4.51 -21.56 11.65
C PHE A 93 5.66 -21.52 10.62
N ALA A 94 6.46 -22.58 10.53
CA ALA A 94 7.58 -22.65 9.62
C ALA A 94 7.10 -22.63 8.15
N ALA A 95 6.10 -23.41 7.79
CA ALA A 95 5.60 -23.53 6.43
C ALA A 95 4.97 -22.22 5.92
N VAL A 96 4.06 -21.62 6.71
CA VAL A 96 3.37 -20.39 6.33
C VAL A 96 4.36 -19.23 6.19
N ASN A 97 5.25 -19.06 7.15
CA ASN A 97 6.22 -17.96 7.07
C ASN A 97 7.21 -18.18 5.91
N THR A 98 7.68 -19.41 5.69
CA THR A 98 8.56 -19.70 4.56
C THR A 98 7.87 -19.44 3.21
N PHE A 99 6.60 -19.81 3.07
CA PHE A 99 5.83 -19.49 1.86
C PHE A 99 5.87 -17.99 1.55
N PHE A 100 5.58 -17.14 2.54
CA PHE A 100 5.61 -15.70 2.35
C PHE A 100 7.03 -15.13 2.20
N LEU A 101 8.05 -15.74 2.81
CA LEU A 101 9.45 -15.37 2.57
C LEU A 101 9.88 -15.71 1.14
N ILE A 102 9.45 -16.85 0.60
CA ILE A 102 9.70 -17.22 -0.80
C ILE A 102 9.13 -16.16 -1.75
N THR A 103 7.91 -15.63 -1.50
CA THR A 103 7.37 -14.56 -2.34
C THR A 103 8.25 -13.29 -2.33
N ASN A 104 8.85 -12.93 -1.18
CA ASN A 104 9.80 -11.83 -1.10
C ASN A 104 11.10 -12.12 -1.89
N LEU A 105 11.57 -13.37 -1.89
CA LEU A 105 12.77 -13.77 -2.62
C LEU A 105 12.53 -13.83 -4.13
N ILE A 106 11.36 -14.27 -4.58
CA ILE A 106 10.97 -14.21 -6.00
C ILE A 106 10.99 -12.77 -6.50
N ASP A 107 10.53 -11.83 -5.69
CA ASP A 107 10.54 -10.41 -6.05
C ASP A 107 11.95 -9.81 -6.15
N CYS A 108 12.98 -10.43 -5.59
CA CYS A 108 14.35 -9.98 -5.83
C CYS A 108 14.70 -10.03 -7.34
N VAL A 109 14.12 -11.00 -8.05
CA VAL A 109 14.30 -11.18 -9.50
C VAL A 109 13.24 -10.39 -10.28
N TYR A 110 11.98 -10.57 -9.94
CA TYR A 110 10.85 -9.99 -10.68
C TYR A 110 10.87 -8.45 -10.71
N PHE A 111 11.34 -7.80 -9.65
CA PHE A 111 11.47 -6.35 -9.56
C PHE A 111 12.37 -5.74 -10.65
N ARG A 112 13.39 -6.46 -11.10
CA ARG A 112 14.28 -6.00 -12.19
C ARG A 112 13.54 -5.74 -13.50
N PHE A 113 12.48 -6.48 -13.74
CA PHE A 113 11.67 -6.39 -14.97
C PHE A 113 10.51 -5.40 -14.84
N THR A 114 9.95 -5.27 -13.65
CA THR A 114 8.70 -4.53 -13.45
C THR A 114 8.86 -3.22 -12.69
N GLY A 115 9.97 -3.03 -11.96
CA GLY A 115 10.19 -1.89 -11.08
C GLY A 115 9.22 -1.80 -9.90
N ARG A 116 8.43 -2.86 -9.63
CA ARG A 116 7.42 -2.88 -8.56
C ARG A 116 7.36 -4.25 -7.89
N ARG A 117 6.85 -4.27 -6.65
CA ARG A 117 6.57 -5.52 -5.94
C ARG A 117 5.40 -6.26 -6.59
N THR A 118 5.50 -7.59 -6.61
CA THR A 118 4.45 -8.47 -7.12
C THR A 118 3.12 -8.24 -6.39
N THR A 119 2.06 -8.17 -7.17
CA THR A 119 0.67 -8.02 -6.71
C THR A 119 -0.17 -9.19 -7.23
N MET A 120 -1.39 -9.36 -6.72
CA MET A 120 -2.29 -10.44 -7.21
C MET A 120 -2.68 -10.27 -8.68
N THR A 121 -2.52 -9.07 -9.25
CA THR A 121 -2.80 -8.82 -10.68
C THR A 121 -1.86 -9.57 -11.62
N VAL A 122 -0.67 -9.93 -11.14
CA VAL A 122 0.30 -10.74 -11.88
C VAL A 122 -0.30 -12.06 -12.38
N LEU A 123 -1.16 -12.68 -11.61
CA LEU A 123 -1.83 -13.92 -12.03
C LEU A 123 -2.72 -13.69 -13.27
N GLN A 124 -3.28 -12.50 -13.42
CA GLN A 124 -4.09 -12.12 -14.58
C GLN A 124 -3.19 -11.73 -15.76
N GLU A 125 -2.10 -11.03 -15.52
CA GLU A 125 -1.09 -10.66 -16.51
C GLU A 125 -0.52 -11.92 -17.21
N PHE A 126 -0.16 -12.93 -16.42
CA PHE A 126 0.36 -14.21 -16.97
C PHE A 126 -0.67 -15.10 -17.63
N SER A 127 -1.98 -14.92 -17.36
CA SER A 127 -3.01 -15.74 -17.99
C SER A 127 -3.15 -15.51 -19.51
N HIS A 128 -2.59 -14.43 -20.02
CA HIS A 128 -2.61 -14.07 -21.46
C HIS A 128 -1.33 -14.46 -22.20
N GLU A 129 -0.30 -14.93 -21.51
CA GLU A 129 0.95 -15.37 -22.14
C GLU A 129 0.98 -16.90 -22.33
N GLY A 130 1.59 -17.36 -23.42
CA GLY A 130 1.68 -18.79 -23.72
C GLY A 130 2.52 -19.56 -22.70
N GLU A 131 1.97 -20.67 -22.17
CA GLU A 131 2.57 -21.50 -21.10
C GLU A 131 4.01 -21.95 -21.37
N SER A 132 4.38 -22.19 -22.63
CA SER A 132 5.72 -22.69 -22.99
C SER A 132 6.83 -21.64 -22.81
N LYS A 133 6.54 -20.36 -23.08
CA LYS A 133 7.51 -19.27 -22.89
C LYS A 133 7.73 -18.97 -21.42
N LEU A 134 6.66 -18.98 -20.63
CA LEU A 134 6.74 -18.74 -19.20
C LEU A 134 7.60 -19.81 -18.51
N THR A 135 7.40 -21.08 -18.86
CA THR A 135 8.15 -22.19 -18.24
C THR A 135 9.66 -22.07 -18.49
N SER A 136 10.08 -21.71 -19.71
CA SER A 136 11.53 -21.55 -20.00
C SER A 136 12.15 -20.39 -19.24
N ILE A 137 11.46 -19.25 -19.17
CA ILE A 137 11.92 -18.07 -18.41
C ILE A 137 12.06 -18.44 -16.92
N PHE A 138 11.05 -19.09 -16.33
CA PHE A 138 11.13 -19.52 -14.92
C PHE A 138 12.27 -20.49 -14.63
N LEU A 139 12.57 -21.42 -15.54
CA LEU A 139 13.66 -22.36 -15.37
C LEU A 139 15.04 -21.68 -15.46
N ASP A 140 15.21 -20.78 -16.41
CA ASP A 140 16.46 -20.04 -16.59
C ASP A 140 16.75 -19.13 -15.37
N GLU A 141 15.71 -18.42 -14.89
CA GLU A 141 15.83 -17.59 -13.70
C GLU A 141 16.07 -18.44 -12.43
N PHE A 142 15.44 -19.61 -12.31
CA PHE A 142 15.66 -20.52 -11.19
C PHE A 142 17.10 -21.02 -11.14
N ILE A 143 17.69 -21.34 -12.29
CA ILE A 143 19.08 -21.76 -12.39
C ILE A 143 20.03 -20.59 -12.07
N THR A 144 19.74 -19.40 -12.58
CA THR A 144 20.57 -18.21 -12.38
C THR A 144 20.61 -17.78 -10.91
N TYR A 145 19.46 -17.85 -10.22
CA TYR A 145 19.31 -17.40 -8.83
C TYR A 145 19.20 -18.56 -7.84
N TRP A 146 19.84 -19.70 -8.11
CA TRP A 146 19.84 -20.90 -7.27
C TRP A 146 20.13 -20.62 -5.78
N TYR A 147 20.98 -19.61 -5.51
CA TYR A 147 21.31 -19.21 -4.13
C TYR A 147 20.11 -18.66 -3.34
N LEU A 148 19.10 -18.10 -3.99
CA LEU A 148 17.85 -17.68 -3.31
C LEU A 148 17.05 -18.89 -2.85
N VAL A 149 17.12 -19.99 -3.57
CA VAL A 149 16.47 -21.26 -3.17
C VAL A 149 17.16 -21.83 -1.94
N LEU A 150 18.48 -21.82 -1.90
CA LEU A 150 19.25 -22.23 -0.74
C LEU A 150 18.95 -21.32 0.46
N LEU A 151 18.83 -20.03 0.24
CA LEU A 151 18.43 -19.10 1.29
C LEU A 151 17.01 -19.39 1.81
N ALA A 152 16.05 -19.67 0.94
CA ALA A 152 14.71 -20.09 1.36
C ALA A 152 14.73 -21.34 2.24
N ALA A 153 15.53 -22.36 1.87
CA ALA A 153 15.71 -23.57 2.66
C ALA A 153 16.39 -23.28 4.02
N ALA A 154 17.39 -22.41 4.04
CA ALA A 154 18.06 -21.98 5.26
C ALA A 154 17.10 -21.21 6.20
N LEU A 155 16.26 -20.30 5.65
CA LEU A 155 15.24 -19.57 6.41
C LEU A 155 14.19 -20.52 6.99
N PHE A 156 13.73 -21.51 6.21
CA PHE A 156 12.83 -22.57 6.72
C PHE A 156 13.46 -23.32 7.89
N TYR A 157 14.70 -23.75 7.71
CA TYR A 157 15.43 -24.46 8.75
C TYR A 157 15.61 -23.61 10.01
N ALA A 158 15.97 -22.33 9.85
CA ALA A 158 16.11 -21.38 10.96
C ALA A 158 14.78 -21.19 11.69
N LEU A 159 13.69 -20.91 10.97
CA LEU A 159 12.34 -20.79 11.56
C LEU A 159 11.94 -22.06 12.30
N TYR A 160 12.20 -23.22 11.72
CA TYR A 160 11.87 -24.50 12.35
C TYR A 160 12.72 -24.78 13.59
N LYS A 161 14.02 -24.51 13.57
CA LYS A 161 14.95 -24.77 14.67
C LYS A 161 14.84 -23.79 15.81
N LEU A 162 14.70 -22.49 15.50
CA LEU A 162 14.65 -21.42 16.49
C LEU A 162 13.25 -21.18 17.07
N TYR A 163 12.25 -21.86 16.51
CA TYR A 163 10.89 -21.85 17.05
C TYR A 163 10.88 -22.25 18.52
N ARG A 164 10.19 -21.48 19.34
CA ARG A 164 9.98 -21.79 20.75
C ARG A 164 8.54 -22.25 20.97
N ALA A 165 8.39 -23.42 21.56
CA ALA A 165 7.09 -23.89 22.02
C ALA A 165 6.71 -23.18 23.33
N PRO A 166 5.41 -22.94 23.59
CA PRO A 166 4.97 -22.41 24.87
C PRO A 166 5.31 -23.40 25.98
N LYS A 167 5.71 -22.88 27.15
CA LYS A 167 5.99 -23.73 28.31
C LYS A 167 4.67 -24.22 28.91
N LEU A 168 4.62 -25.52 29.15
CA LEU A 168 3.53 -26.18 29.86
C LEU A 168 3.71 -26.01 31.37
N PHE A 169 2.67 -25.55 32.04
CA PHE A 169 2.64 -25.46 33.49
C PHE A 169 1.47 -26.27 34.01
N PRO A 170 1.70 -27.17 35.01
CA PRO A 170 0.58 -27.83 35.68
C PRO A 170 -0.28 -26.78 36.38
N VAL A 171 -1.47 -26.58 35.87
CA VAL A 171 -2.36 -25.51 36.35
C VAL A 171 -3.14 -26.04 37.55
N LYS A 172 -2.77 -25.62 38.77
CA LYS A 172 -3.50 -25.94 40.00
C LYS A 172 -4.88 -25.29 40.08
N GLN A 173 -5.05 -24.08 39.51
CA GLN A 173 -6.31 -23.29 39.50
C GLN A 173 -6.80 -23.12 38.08
N LYS A 174 -7.59 -24.06 37.59
CA LYS A 174 -8.10 -24.06 36.21
C LYS A 174 -8.89 -22.77 35.83
N LEU A 175 -9.75 -22.30 36.73
CA LEU A 175 -10.56 -21.08 36.44
C LEU A 175 -9.69 -19.84 36.25
N ALA A 176 -8.73 -19.59 37.14
CA ALA A 176 -7.82 -18.46 37.05
C ALA A 176 -6.98 -18.51 35.75
N TYR A 177 -6.56 -19.70 35.33
CA TYR A 177 -5.87 -19.89 34.05
C TYR A 177 -6.73 -19.45 32.87
N TYR A 178 -7.97 -19.95 32.78
CA TYR A 178 -8.86 -19.61 31.66
C TYR A 178 -9.19 -18.13 31.61
N VAL A 179 -9.48 -17.52 32.78
CA VAL A 179 -9.79 -16.08 32.85
C VAL A 179 -8.61 -15.25 32.35
N VAL A 180 -7.38 -15.56 32.80
CA VAL A 180 -6.20 -14.80 32.38
C VAL A 180 -5.88 -15.01 30.90
N GLN A 181 -5.96 -16.25 30.40
CA GLN A 181 -5.74 -16.52 28.98
C GLN A 181 -6.78 -15.84 28.09
N LEU A 182 -8.04 -15.78 28.53
CA LEU A 182 -9.11 -15.05 27.84
C LEU A 182 -8.81 -13.55 27.81
N VAL A 183 -8.40 -12.98 28.94
CA VAL A 183 -8.03 -11.54 28.99
C VAL A 183 -6.86 -11.25 28.06
N ILE A 184 -5.82 -12.10 28.06
CA ILE A 184 -4.68 -11.95 27.13
C ILE A 184 -5.16 -12.01 25.68
N LEU A 185 -6.03 -12.95 25.32
CA LEU A 185 -6.60 -13.06 23.98
C LEU A 185 -7.40 -11.81 23.59
N LEU A 186 -8.29 -11.34 24.49
CA LEU A 186 -9.11 -10.15 24.28
C LEU A 186 -8.26 -8.88 24.11
N VAL A 187 -7.10 -8.80 24.76
CA VAL A 187 -6.15 -7.69 24.55
C VAL A 187 -5.35 -7.87 23.25
N ALA A 188 -4.94 -9.10 22.93
CA ALA A 188 -4.13 -9.37 21.75
C ALA A 188 -4.90 -9.13 20.43
N ILE A 189 -6.22 -9.40 20.40
CA ILE A 189 -7.05 -9.19 19.20
C ILE A 189 -7.01 -7.73 18.72
N PRO A 190 -7.35 -6.70 19.54
CA PRO A 190 -7.24 -5.31 19.11
C PRO A 190 -5.84 -4.92 18.65
N PHE A 191 -4.79 -5.31 19.37
CA PHE A 191 -3.41 -5.03 18.96
C PHE A 191 -3.06 -5.67 17.60
N THR A 192 -3.51 -6.90 17.37
CA THR A 192 -3.33 -7.57 16.07
C THR A 192 -4.07 -6.81 14.97
N VAL A 193 -5.32 -6.42 15.20
CA VAL A 193 -6.12 -5.65 14.25
C VAL A 193 -5.50 -4.28 13.96
N PHE A 194 -5.03 -3.57 14.98
CA PHE A 194 -4.35 -2.28 14.79
C PHE A 194 -3.05 -2.43 13.99
N GLY A 195 -2.27 -3.46 14.27
CA GLY A 195 -1.06 -3.76 13.48
C GLY A 195 -1.39 -4.14 12.02
N MET A 196 -2.46 -4.91 11.78
CA MET A 196 -2.95 -5.22 10.43
C MET A 196 -3.44 -3.98 9.68
N ARG A 197 -3.97 -2.98 10.38
CA ARG A 197 -4.38 -1.71 9.78
C ARG A 197 -3.22 -0.76 9.48
N GLY A 198 -2.08 -0.95 10.13
CA GLY A 198 -0.91 -0.08 10.03
C GLY A 198 -0.99 1.17 10.93
N GLY A 199 -1.87 1.18 11.93
CA GLY A 199 -1.97 2.28 12.90
C GLY A 199 -3.16 2.17 13.86
N MET A 200 -3.08 2.92 14.96
CA MET A 200 -4.07 2.92 16.05
C MET A 200 -5.11 4.03 15.95
N THR A 201 -4.88 5.05 15.12
CA THR A 201 -5.75 6.21 15.04
C THR A 201 -7.00 5.92 14.20
N THR A 202 -8.12 6.58 14.51
CA THR A 202 -9.37 6.47 13.74
C THR A 202 -9.22 7.03 12.32
N ALA A 203 -8.31 7.98 12.12
CA ALA A 203 -7.97 8.54 10.81
C ALA A 203 -7.20 7.56 9.92
N THR A 204 -6.50 6.60 10.52
CA THR A 204 -5.76 5.59 9.75
C THR A 204 -6.75 4.59 9.16
N ARG A 205 -7.06 4.71 7.89
CA ARG A 205 -7.64 3.61 7.10
C ARG A 205 -6.59 2.51 6.97
N PRO A 206 -6.97 1.26 6.65
CA PRO A 206 -5.97 0.24 6.37
C PRO A 206 -4.96 0.77 5.36
N ILE A 207 -3.66 0.73 5.71
CA ILE A 207 -2.59 1.20 4.82
C ILE A 207 -2.62 0.43 3.50
N THR A 208 -2.29 1.12 2.42
CA THR A 208 -2.24 0.62 1.04
C THR A 208 -0.83 0.69 0.48
N LEU A 209 -0.61 0.19 -0.75
CA LEU A 209 0.70 0.27 -1.40
C LEU A 209 1.16 1.73 -1.56
N SER A 210 0.26 2.62 -1.95
CA SER A 210 0.55 4.05 -2.13
C SER A 210 1.04 4.76 -0.87
N ASN A 211 0.73 4.24 0.32
CA ASN A 211 1.28 4.81 1.55
C ASN A 211 2.81 4.70 1.65
N ALA A 212 3.45 3.82 0.86
CA ALA A 212 4.91 3.77 0.80
C ALA A 212 5.50 5.07 0.25
N ASN A 213 4.81 5.77 -0.67
CA ASN A 213 5.28 7.01 -1.27
C ASN A 213 5.52 8.15 -0.26
N GLN A 214 4.89 8.10 0.91
CA GLN A 214 5.16 9.10 1.96
C GLN A 214 6.56 8.99 2.58
N TYR A 215 7.29 7.88 2.36
CA TYR A 215 8.60 7.61 2.95
C TYR A 215 9.73 7.65 1.93
N VAL A 216 9.44 7.80 0.65
CA VAL A 216 10.41 7.69 -0.43
C VAL A 216 10.61 9.01 -1.17
N GLU A 217 11.79 9.20 -1.74
CA GLU A 217 12.13 10.33 -2.59
C GLU A 217 11.79 10.03 -4.06
N ARG A 218 11.89 8.76 -4.47
CA ARG A 218 11.53 8.27 -5.80
C ARG A 218 10.54 7.12 -5.70
N PRO A 219 9.57 7.00 -6.61
CA PRO A 219 8.58 5.92 -6.60
C PRO A 219 9.19 4.51 -6.58
N LEU A 220 10.30 4.28 -7.29
CA LEU A 220 11.03 3.00 -7.30
C LEU A 220 11.51 2.57 -5.90
N ASP A 221 11.86 3.53 -5.05
CA ASP A 221 12.35 3.25 -3.69
C ASP A 221 11.27 2.64 -2.80
N ALA A 222 9.99 2.79 -3.18
CA ALA A 222 8.88 2.11 -2.52
C ALA A 222 9.05 0.57 -2.52
N GLY A 223 9.80 0.02 -3.49
CA GLY A 223 10.17 -1.38 -3.50
C GLY A 223 10.99 -1.82 -2.27
N LEU A 224 11.78 -0.92 -1.66
CA LEU A 224 12.52 -1.19 -0.42
C LEU A 224 11.63 -1.06 0.83
N VAL A 225 10.63 -0.22 0.80
CA VAL A 225 9.68 -0.03 1.92
C VAL A 225 8.65 -1.16 1.96
N LEU A 226 8.07 -1.50 0.82
CA LEU A 226 7.09 -2.56 0.68
C LEU A 226 7.74 -3.95 0.79
N ASN A 227 6.91 -4.92 1.12
CA ASN A 227 7.21 -6.34 1.00
C ASN A 227 6.13 -7.03 0.15
N THR A 228 6.47 -8.15 -0.47
CA THR A 228 5.57 -8.86 -1.39
C THR A 228 4.32 -9.41 -0.72
N PRO A 229 4.40 -10.07 0.46
CA PRO A 229 3.20 -10.50 1.17
C PRO A 229 2.20 -9.39 1.43
N PHE A 230 2.67 -8.21 1.83
CA PHE A 230 1.81 -7.03 2.00
C PHE A 230 1.12 -6.64 0.69
N SER A 231 1.89 -6.58 -0.39
CA SER A 231 1.38 -6.23 -1.72
C SER A 231 0.32 -7.23 -2.19
N LEU A 232 0.54 -8.53 -1.99
CA LEU A 232 -0.42 -9.58 -2.30
C LEU A 232 -1.70 -9.44 -1.47
N PHE A 233 -1.60 -9.27 -0.14
CA PHE A 233 -2.78 -9.11 0.72
C PHE A 233 -3.61 -7.88 0.36
N ARG A 234 -2.96 -6.76 -0.01
CA ARG A 234 -3.65 -5.51 -0.33
C ARG A 234 -4.28 -5.46 -1.71
N THR A 235 -3.83 -6.33 -2.60
CA THR A 235 -4.36 -6.44 -3.96
C THR A 235 -5.24 -7.67 -4.17
N LEU A 236 -5.42 -8.50 -3.15
CA LEU A 236 -6.33 -9.64 -3.20
C LEU A 236 -7.76 -9.17 -3.46
N GLY A 237 -8.39 -9.73 -4.49
CA GLY A 237 -9.75 -9.38 -4.90
C GLY A 237 -9.89 -8.01 -5.56
N LYS A 238 -8.77 -7.33 -5.90
CA LYS A 238 -8.80 -6.13 -6.72
C LYS A 238 -8.94 -6.48 -8.18
N ALA A 239 -9.86 -5.79 -8.86
CA ALA A 239 -10.01 -5.93 -10.30
C ALA A 239 -8.88 -5.17 -11.02
N THR A 240 -8.28 -5.81 -12.00
CA THR A 240 -7.40 -5.13 -12.96
C THR A 240 -8.26 -4.28 -13.86
N PHE A 241 -7.84 -3.05 -14.12
CA PHE A 241 -8.49 -2.26 -15.15
C PHE A 241 -8.22 -2.92 -16.51
N VAL A 242 -9.30 -3.35 -17.14
CA VAL A 242 -9.25 -3.85 -18.52
C VAL A 242 -9.55 -2.65 -19.43
N ILE A 243 -8.65 -2.35 -20.35
CA ILE A 243 -8.85 -1.29 -21.34
C ILE A 243 -10.06 -1.68 -22.19
N PRO A 244 -11.15 -0.88 -22.21
CA PRO A 244 -12.29 -1.20 -23.04
C PRO A 244 -11.91 -1.06 -24.52
N ASP A 245 -12.25 -2.06 -25.31
CA ASP A 245 -12.05 -2.06 -26.77
C ASP A 245 -13.40 -1.80 -27.44
N TYR A 246 -13.91 -0.57 -27.32
CA TYR A 246 -15.19 -0.19 -27.94
C TYR A 246 -15.04 0.34 -29.36
N LEU A 247 -13.88 0.90 -29.69
CA LEU A 247 -13.59 1.53 -30.98
C LEU A 247 -12.13 1.25 -31.35
N PRO A 248 -11.83 1.05 -32.65
CA PRO A 248 -10.46 1.06 -33.12
C PRO A 248 -9.75 2.37 -32.74
N GLU A 249 -8.48 2.32 -32.40
CA GLU A 249 -7.69 3.45 -31.90
C GLU A 249 -7.79 4.72 -32.77
N LYS A 250 -7.74 4.54 -34.09
CA LYS A 250 -7.89 5.66 -35.05
C LYS A 250 -9.26 6.33 -35.01
N GLU A 251 -10.32 5.55 -34.76
CA GLU A 251 -11.67 6.08 -34.64
C GLU A 251 -11.84 6.81 -33.29
N ALA A 252 -11.26 6.24 -32.22
CA ALA A 252 -11.24 6.88 -30.90
C ALA A 252 -10.51 8.22 -30.93
N GLU A 253 -9.33 8.30 -31.57
CA GLU A 253 -8.58 9.53 -31.75
C GLU A 253 -9.32 10.58 -32.60
N ALA A 254 -10.08 10.13 -33.60
CA ALA A 254 -10.88 11.03 -34.44
C ALA A 254 -12.06 11.65 -33.66
N VAL A 255 -12.60 10.93 -32.67
CA VAL A 255 -13.67 11.42 -31.80
C VAL A 255 -13.11 12.40 -30.75
N TYR A 256 -12.00 12.03 -30.10
CA TYR A 256 -11.36 12.86 -29.10
C TYR A 256 -9.87 12.51 -28.97
N SER A 257 -9.01 13.52 -29.17
CA SER A 257 -7.58 13.41 -28.84
C SER A 257 -7.32 14.06 -27.48
N PRO A 258 -6.73 13.34 -26.52
CA PRO A 258 -6.34 13.93 -25.24
C PRO A 258 -5.11 14.86 -25.37
N ILE A 259 -4.41 14.81 -26.52
CA ILE A 259 -3.21 15.61 -26.75
C ILE A 259 -3.60 16.95 -27.35
N HIS A 260 -3.51 18.00 -26.54
CA HIS A 260 -3.76 19.37 -27.00
C HIS A 260 -2.42 20.10 -27.15
N LEU A 261 -2.03 20.38 -28.37
CA LEU A 261 -0.83 21.15 -28.64
C LEU A 261 -1.14 22.65 -28.46
N PRO A 262 -0.35 23.38 -27.64
CA PRO A 262 -0.52 24.83 -27.53
C PRO A 262 -0.19 25.50 -28.86
N ALA A 263 -0.83 26.62 -29.14
CA ALA A 263 -0.44 27.45 -30.26
C ALA A 263 0.96 28.02 -30.02
N ASP A 264 1.87 27.87 -30.98
CA ASP A 264 3.27 28.32 -30.89
C ASP A 264 3.44 29.83 -30.63
N SER A 265 2.37 30.60 -30.82
CA SER A 265 2.35 32.04 -30.68
C SER A 265 2.11 32.56 -29.25
N VAL A 266 1.80 31.66 -28.28
CA VAL A 266 1.48 32.08 -26.92
C VAL A 266 2.70 31.99 -26.02
N ALA A 267 3.27 33.17 -25.70
CA ALA A 267 4.38 33.23 -24.73
C ALA A 267 3.93 32.81 -23.33
N PHE A 268 4.77 32.04 -22.63
CA PHE A 268 4.53 31.69 -21.24
C PHE A 268 4.47 32.95 -20.36
N ARG A 269 3.41 33.08 -19.58
CA ARG A 269 3.24 34.15 -18.59
C ARG A 269 3.40 33.58 -17.19
N PRO A 270 4.42 33.97 -16.41
CA PRO A 270 4.61 33.48 -15.06
C PRO A 270 3.57 34.08 -14.11
N MET A 271 2.53 33.33 -13.80
CA MET A 271 1.48 33.69 -12.85
C MET A 271 1.46 32.72 -11.70
N ASN A 272 1.08 33.18 -10.50
CA ASN A 272 0.82 32.28 -9.39
C ASN A 272 -0.44 31.44 -9.67
N VAL A 273 -0.37 30.15 -9.40
CA VAL A 273 -1.47 29.21 -9.59
C VAL A 273 -1.91 28.68 -8.22
N VAL A 274 -3.20 28.85 -7.93
CA VAL A 274 -3.84 28.30 -6.72
C VAL A 274 -4.94 27.36 -7.15
N VAL A 275 -4.80 26.06 -6.80
CA VAL A 275 -5.80 25.03 -7.06
C VAL A 275 -6.54 24.74 -5.77
N ILE A 276 -7.86 24.95 -5.77
CA ILE A 276 -8.71 24.70 -4.62
C ILE A 276 -9.63 23.52 -4.94
N ILE A 277 -9.43 22.40 -4.23
CA ILE A 277 -10.32 21.24 -4.29
C ILE A 277 -11.18 21.27 -3.03
N TRP A 278 -12.45 21.62 -3.19
CA TRP A 278 -13.37 21.82 -2.09
C TRP A 278 -14.26 20.60 -1.88
N GLU A 279 -13.97 19.85 -0.84
CA GLU A 279 -14.70 18.63 -0.50
C GLU A 279 -16.07 18.93 0.11
N GLY A 280 -17.05 18.05 -0.16
CA GLY A 280 -18.40 18.12 0.40
C GLY A 280 -19.22 19.31 -0.10
N PHE A 281 -18.77 19.97 -1.16
CA PHE A 281 -19.39 21.16 -1.72
C PHE A 281 -20.04 20.85 -3.07
N SER A 282 -21.26 21.29 -3.27
CA SER A 282 -22.00 21.07 -4.51
C SER A 282 -22.58 22.36 -5.08
N LYS A 283 -22.90 22.32 -6.40
CA LYS A 283 -23.51 23.41 -7.13
C LYS A 283 -24.71 24.03 -6.41
N GLN A 284 -25.51 23.23 -5.70
CA GLN A 284 -26.70 23.70 -5.00
C GLN A 284 -26.42 24.77 -3.92
N HIS A 285 -25.20 24.89 -3.41
CA HIS A 285 -24.84 25.89 -2.42
C HIS A 285 -24.50 27.27 -3.01
N VAL A 286 -24.34 27.35 -4.33
CA VAL A 286 -23.93 28.56 -5.05
C VAL A 286 -25.14 29.25 -5.63
N GLY A 287 -25.46 30.47 -5.16
CA GLY A 287 -26.65 31.20 -5.57
C GLY A 287 -26.66 31.53 -7.07
N SER A 288 -25.55 32.07 -7.61
CA SER A 288 -25.41 32.44 -9.00
C SER A 288 -25.53 31.30 -10.01
N LEU A 289 -25.28 30.04 -9.58
CA LEU A 289 -25.45 28.86 -10.40
C LEU A 289 -26.86 28.24 -10.33
N ASN A 290 -27.74 28.79 -9.49
CA ASN A 290 -29.11 28.31 -9.25
C ASN A 290 -30.16 29.39 -9.43
N GLN A 291 -29.94 30.29 -10.35
CA GLN A 291 -30.82 31.44 -10.65
C GLN A 291 -32.33 31.10 -10.83
N PRO A 292 -32.71 29.95 -11.44
CA PRO A 292 -34.12 29.62 -11.60
C PRO A 292 -34.81 29.15 -10.26
N VAL A 293 -34.01 28.85 -9.24
CA VAL A 293 -34.56 28.36 -7.96
C VAL A 293 -35.23 29.52 -7.23
N GLU A 294 -36.42 29.29 -6.64
CA GLU A 294 -37.22 30.25 -5.91
C GLU A 294 -37.54 31.53 -6.75
N ASN A 295 -37.74 31.37 -8.07
CA ASN A 295 -38.01 32.49 -8.99
C ASN A 295 -36.92 33.58 -8.94
N GLY A 296 -35.66 33.21 -8.72
CA GLY A 296 -34.53 34.14 -8.64
C GLY A 296 -34.23 34.67 -7.23
N ALA A 297 -35.01 34.26 -6.21
CA ALA A 297 -34.79 34.72 -4.84
C ALA A 297 -33.72 33.89 -4.07
N TYR A 298 -33.35 32.73 -4.60
CA TYR A 298 -32.36 31.86 -3.94
C TYR A 298 -30.95 32.49 -3.99
N LYS A 299 -30.42 32.82 -2.82
CA LYS A 299 -29.11 33.46 -2.67
C LYS A 299 -27.94 32.48 -2.43
N GLY A 300 -28.24 31.22 -2.20
CA GLY A 300 -27.19 30.23 -1.81
C GLY A 300 -26.53 30.57 -0.48
N TYR A 301 -25.36 29.93 -0.26
CA TYR A 301 -24.59 30.04 0.99
C TYR A 301 -23.17 30.58 0.79
N THR A 302 -22.82 31.00 -0.43
CA THR A 302 -21.45 31.36 -0.82
C THR A 302 -21.35 32.74 -1.49
N PRO A 303 -21.68 33.83 -0.78
CA PRO A 303 -21.70 35.18 -1.39
C PRO A 303 -20.33 35.60 -1.95
N PHE A 304 -19.23 35.18 -1.31
CA PHE A 304 -17.88 35.46 -1.86
C PHE A 304 -17.63 34.74 -3.17
N ILE A 305 -17.97 33.45 -3.26
CA ILE A 305 -17.81 32.64 -4.48
C ILE A 305 -18.70 33.22 -5.57
N ASP A 306 -19.94 33.60 -5.26
CA ASP A 306 -20.86 34.24 -6.19
C ASP A 306 -20.25 35.53 -6.78
N SER A 307 -19.63 36.37 -5.93
CA SER A 307 -18.94 37.57 -6.39
C SER A 307 -17.70 37.29 -7.26
N LEU A 308 -17.01 36.18 -6.99
CA LEU A 308 -15.84 35.77 -7.76
C LEU A 308 -16.25 35.20 -9.13
N LEU A 309 -17.33 34.45 -9.20
CA LEU A 309 -17.84 33.84 -10.44
C LEU A 309 -18.19 34.89 -11.50
N VAL A 310 -18.69 36.08 -11.11
CA VAL A 310 -18.95 37.18 -12.01
C VAL A 310 -17.70 37.67 -12.77
N LYS A 311 -16.51 37.47 -12.19
CA LYS A 311 -15.22 37.88 -12.74
C LYS A 311 -14.39 36.73 -13.30
N SER A 312 -14.96 35.52 -13.37
CA SER A 312 -14.27 34.30 -13.69
C SER A 312 -14.86 33.63 -14.93
N LEU A 313 -14.08 32.73 -15.53
CA LEU A 313 -14.57 31.76 -16.48
C LEU A 313 -15.31 30.64 -15.73
N THR A 314 -16.58 30.45 -16.06
CA THR A 314 -17.43 29.42 -15.43
C THR A 314 -17.99 28.49 -16.49
N PHE A 315 -18.07 27.21 -16.20
CA PHE A 315 -18.58 26.18 -17.09
C PHE A 315 -20.05 25.86 -16.74
N GLN A 316 -20.94 25.93 -17.71
CA GLN A 316 -22.35 25.58 -17.54
C GLN A 316 -22.53 24.08 -17.27
N HIS A 317 -21.74 23.26 -17.95
CA HIS A 317 -21.72 21.81 -17.80
C HIS A 317 -20.35 21.38 -17.24
N SER A 318 -20.33 21.01 -15.99
CA SER A 318 -19.13 20.57 -15.29
C SER A 318 -19.44 19.28 -14.54
N TYR A 319 -18.61 18.28 -14.75
CA TYR A 319 -18.77 16.95 -14.16
C TYR A 319 -17.51 16.58 -13.38
N SER A 320 -17.69 15.99 -12.20
CA SER A 320 -16.57 15.47 -11.45
C SER A 320 -16.16 14.09 -11.97
N ASN A 321 -14.86 13.84 -12.01
CA ASN A 321 -14.33 12.53 -12.30
C ASN A 321 -14.19 11.76 -10.98
N GLY A 322 -15.02 10.75 -10.79
CA GLY A 322 -15.10 9.96 -9.56
C GLY A 322 -16.12 10.50 -8.55
N ARG A 323 -16.33 9.74 -7.49
CA ARG A 323 -17.35 10.01 -6.45
C ARG A 323 -16.77 10.39 -5.09
N LYS A 324 -15.45 10.40 -4.97
CA LYS A 324 -14.72 10.64 -3.71
C LYS A 324 -13.58 11.60 -3.97
N SER A 325 -13.17 12.35 -2.95
CA SER A 325 -12.03 13.29 -3.03
C SER A 325 -10.74 12.61 -3.45
N ILE A 326 -10.56 11.35 -3.07
CA ILE A 326 -9.43 10.51 -3.48
C ILE A 326 -9.37 10.27 -5.00
N ASP A 327 -10.49 10.33 -5.69
CA ASP A 327 -10.57 10.21 -7.16
C ASP A 327 -10.31 11.57 -7.82
N GLY A 328 -10.83 12.64 -7.20
CA GLY A 328 -10.78 14.00 -7.76
C GLY A 328 -9.37 14.59 -7.80
N MET A 329 -8.55 14.34 -6.79
CA MET A 329 -7.21 14.96 -6.69
C MET A 329 -6.26 14.51 -7.82
N PRO A 330 -6.10 13.21 -8.15
CA PRO A 330 -5.30 12.80 -9.30
C PRO A 330 -5.83 13.33 -10.63
N SER A 331 -7.17 13.43 -10.77
CA SER A 331 -7.79 13.94 -11.98
C SER A 331 -7.50 15.43 -12.18
N VAL A 332 -7.56 16.24 -11.12
CA VAL A 332 -7.33 17.69 -11.19
C VAL A 332 -5.85 18.03 -11.37
N LEU A 333 -4.96 17.35 -10.63
CA LEU A 333 -3.54 17.72 -10.58
C LEU A 333 -2.69 17.00 -11.63
N SER A 334 -3.10 15.82 -12.09
CA SER A 334 -2.32 14.97 -12.98
C SER A 334 -3.09 14.43 -14.18
N SER A 335 -4.31 14.90 -14.40
CA SER A 335 -5.19 14.46 -15.51
C SER A 335 -5.44 12.95 -15.56
N ILE A 336 -5.36 12.26 -14.40
CA ILE A 336 -5.58 10.82 -14.29
C ILE A 336 -7.06 10.58 -13.97
N PRO A 337 -7.85 10.02 -14.90
CA PRO A 337 -9.27 9.77 -14.66
C PRO A 337 -9.45 8.63 -13.64
N SER A 338 -10.56 8.68 -12.91
CA SER A 338 -10.99 7.55 -12.08
C SER A 338 -11.71 6.52 -12.96
N PHE A 339 -11.24 5.29 -12.93
CA PHE A 339 -11.87 4.18 -13.65
C PHE A 339 -12.72 3.32 -12.70
N VAL A 340 -12.24 2.13 -12.35
CA VAL A 340 -12.96 1.20 -11.47
C VAL A 340 -12.61 1.42 -10.01
N GLU A 341 -11.31 1.54 -9.72
CA GLU A 341 -10.78 1.76 -8.38
C GLU A 341 -10.11 3.14 -8.33
N PRO A 342 -10.15 3.83 -7.18
CA PRO A 342 -9.36 5.05 -6.99
C PRO A 342 -7.89 4.81 -7.29
N PHE A 343 -7.26 5.73 -8.03
CA PHE A 343 -5.85 5.63 -8.44
C PHE A 343 -4.91 5.23 -7.29
N PHE A 344 -5.09 5.81 -6.11
CA PHE A 344 -4.29 5.50 -4.92
C PHE A 344 -4.39 4.07 -4.40
N LEU A 345 -5.46 3.37 -4.73
CA LEU A 345 -5.68 2.00 -4.30
C LEU A 345 -5.14 0.99 -5.31
N THR A 346 -4.65 1.48 -6.44
CA THR A 346 -4.06 0.66 -7.51
C THR A 346 -2.54 0.60 -7.38
N PRO A 347 -1.89 -0.43 -7.94
CA PRO A 347 -0.43 -0.47 -8.06
C PRO A 347 0.17 0.69 -8.86
N SER A 348 -0.62 1.29 -9.76
CA SER A 348 -0.20 2.43 -10.59
C SER A 348 0.12 3.69 -9.77
N ALA A 349 -0.35 3.78 -8.52
CA ALA A 349 0.03 4.86 -7.60
C ALA A 349 1.53 4.84 -7.21
N LEU A 350 2.25 3.77 -7.52
CA LEU A 350 3.69 3.64 -7.33
C LEU A 350 4.50 4.07 -8.57
N ASN A 351 3.84 4.42 -9.67
CA ASN A 351 4.52 4.95 -10.84
C ASN A 351 4.95 6.41 -10.62
N ASP A 352 5.92 6.85 -11.41
CA ASP A 352 6.24 8.27 -11.52
C ASP A 352 5.09 9.00 -12.23
N VAL A 353 4.55 10.03 -11.61
CA VAL A 353 3.34 10.72 -12.06
C VAL A 353 3.66 12.18 -12.35
N SER A 354 3.44 12.62 -13.58
CA SER A 354 3.50 14.03 -13.91
C SER A 354 2.30 14.79 -13.35
N SER A 355 2.54 15.97 -12.83
CA SER A 355 1.50 16.88 -12.35
C SER A 355 1.77 18.31 -12.79
N ILE A 356 0.74 19.16 -12.77
CA ILE A 356 0.90 20.58 -13.05
C ILE A 356 1.91 21.24 -12.08
N ALA A 357 1.93 20.84 -10.81
CA ALA A 357 2.88 21.35 -9.83
C ALA A 357 4.31 20.89 -10.15
N GLY A 358 4.51 19.60 -10.45
CA GLY A 358 5.80 19.04 -10.81
C GLY A 358 6.38 19.66 -12.09
N GLU A 359 5.55 19.79 -13.13
CA GLU A 359 5.97 20.39 -14.41
C GLU A 359 6.36 21.86 -14.27
N LEU A 360 5.59 22.66 -13.52
CA LEU A 360 5.92 24.05 -13.26
C LEU A 360 7.21 24.19 -12.42
N THR A 361 7.40 23.32 -11.45
CA THR A 361 8.59 23.32 -10.60
C THR A 361 9.84 22.96 -11.41
N LYS A 362 9.81 21.84 -12.15
CA LYS A 362 10.94 21.34 -12.93
C LYS A 362 11.32 22.25 -14.10
N ASN A 363 10.31 22.74 -14.83
CA ASN A 363 10.54 23.39 -16.13
C ASN A 363 10.46 24.92 -16.09
N LYS A 364 9.89 25.50 -15.04
CA LYS A 364 9.64 26.94 -14.94
C LYS A 364 10.14 27.59 -13.65
N GLY A 365 10.78 26.82 -12.77
CA GLY A 365 11.36 27.33 -11.52
C GLY A 365 10.35 27.76 -10.46
N TYR A 366 9.12 27.23 -10.51
CA TYR A 366 8.12 27.48 -9.47
C TYR A 366 8.46 26.74 -8.18
N THR A 367 7.98 27.28 -7.07
CA THR A 367 7.85 26.54 -5.81
C THR A 367 6.41 26.11 -5.63
N SER A 368 6.20 24.87 -5.19
CA SER A 368 4.87 24.31 -4.94
C SER A 368 4.67 24.00 -3.47
N ALA A 369 3.45 24.16 -2.97
CA ALA A 369 3.05 23.79 -1.64
C ALA A 369 1.68 23.13 -1.68
N PHE A 370 1.52 22.04 -0.92
CA PHE A 370 0.27 21.31 -0.79
C PHE A 370 -0.26 21.42 0.64
N PHE A 371 -1.50 21.89 0.77
CA PHE A 371 -2.18 22.04 2.05
C PHE A 371 -3.39 21.12 2.12
N HIS A 372 -3.59 20.46 3.25
CA HIS A 372 -4.69 19.54 3.47
C HIS A 372 -5.22 19.67 4.90
N GLY A 373 -6.53 19.77 5.04
CA GLY A 373 -7.19 20.02 6.35
C GLY A 373 -7.35 18.79 7.25
N ALA A 374 -7.02 17.58 6.80
CA ALA A 374 -7.09 16.38 7.61
C ALA A 374 -5.73 15.96 8.16
N MET A 375 -5.74 14.97 9.08
CA MET A 375 -4.50 14.40 9.64
C MET A 375 -3.63 13.78 8.55
N ASN A 376 -2.32 13.91 8.69
CA ASN A 376 -1.34 13.30 7.80
C ASN A 376 -1.59 11.79 7.65
N GLY A 377 -1.47 11.29 6.42
CA GLY A 377 -1.75 9.89 6.08
C GLY A 377 -3.24 9.61 5.77
N SER A 378 -4.15 10.59 5.97
CA SER A 378 -5.56 10.42 5.59
C SER A 378 -5.69 10.23 4.09
N MET A 379 -6.39 9.16 3.67
CA MET A 379 -6.73 8.81 2.29
C MET A 379 -5.56 8.83 1.28
N GLY A 380 -4.30 8.80 1.73
CA GLY A 380 -3.13 8.80 0.85
C GLY A 380 -2.79 10.16 0.19
N PHE A 381 -3.43 11.25 0.59
CA PHE A 381 -3.20 12.58 0.00
C PHE A 381 -1.74 13.06 0.16
N GLN A 382 -1.15 12.83 1.33
CA GLN A 382 0.26 13.15 1.55
C GLN A 382 1.19 12.33 0.65
N ALA A 383 0.88 11.05 0.44
CA ALA A 383 1.66 10.17 -0.41
C ALA A 383 1.63 10.66 -1.86
N PHE A 384 0.45 11.03 -2.36
CA PHE A 384 0.31 11.58 -3.72
C PHE A 384 1.02 12.93 -3.87
N ALA A 385 0.84 13.85 -2.93
CA ALA A 385 1.47 15.17 -2.99
C ALA A 385 3.01 15.09 -3.01
N ARG A 386 3.60 13.99 -2.55
CA ARG A 386 5.06 13.74 -2.63
C ARG A 386 5.49 13.07 -3.93
N SER A 387 4.58 12.39 -4.62
CA SER A 387 4.88 11.68 -5.87
C SER A 387 4.70 12.56 -7.12
N VAL A 388 4.22 13.79 -6.95
CA VAL A 388 3.87 14.70 -8.07
C VAL A 388 4.64 16.02 -8.04
#